data_2fc731f369758d5a3b3470cbdb42b7cc
#
_entry.id   2fc731f369758d5a3b3470cbdb42b7cc
#
_cell.length_a   1.000
_cell.length_b   1.000
_cell.length_c   1.000
_cell.angle_alpha   90.00
_cell.angle_beta   90.00
_cell.angle_gamma   90.00
#
_symmetry.space_group_name_H-M   'P 1'
#
loop_
_entity.id
_entity.type
_entity.pdbx_description
1 polymer ?
#
loop_
_entity_poly.entity_id
_entity_poly.type
_entity_poly.pdbx_seq_one_letter_code
_entity_poly.pdbx_strand_id
1 'polypeptide(L)'
;MEIRIELLIHEDLQTFKKDIQEAFQKVFEDMYGPSEVIILPEADIDQSLNTKGAISYKATMNEIIVGGAIVVINRETQHNDLHFLYVKYGIQTKGIGKMIWDEIERLHPETLVWETTTPYFESRNIHFYVNKCKFHIVEYLREVNEAGFVGDGGEGMFRFQKVMKTD
;
A
#
# COMPACT_ATOMS: atom_id res chain seq x y z
N MET A 1 3.74 -19.03 -12.35
CA MET A 1 4.57 -18.75 -11.17
C MET A 1 3.68 -18.47 -9.98
N GLU A 2 3.97 -19.13 -8.90
CA GLU A 2 3.14 -19.05 -7.70
C GLU A 2 3.70 -18.03 -6.72
N ILE A 3 2.83 -17.12 -6.27
CA ILE A 3 3.19 -16.18 -5.22
C ILE A 3 2.68 -16.70 -3.88
N ARG A 4 3.48 -16.55 -2.84
CA ARG A 4 3.09 -16.88 -1.47
C ARG A 4 3.03 -15.61 -0.65
N ILE A 5 1.97 -15.49 0.14
CA ILE A 5 1.83 -14.40 1.09
C ILE A 5 1.98 -14.99 2.49
N GLU A 6 2.97 -14.51 3.22
CA GLU A 6 3.32 -15.01 4.55
C GLU A 6 3.45 -13.85 5.51
N LEU A 7 3.22 -14.13 6.79
CA LEU A 7 3.42 -13.10 7.82
C LEU A 7 4.88 -12.68 7.85
N LEU A 8 5.09 -11.39 7.99
CA LEU A 8 6.43 -10.83 8.16
C LEU A 8 6.97 -11.26 9.52
N ILE A 9 8.19 -11.79 9.57
CA ILE A 9 8.86 -12.12 10.82
C ILE A 9 9.89 -11.06 11.15
N HIS A 10 10.35 -11.06 12.40
CA HIS A 10 11.29 -10.03 12.88
C HIS A 10 12.55 -9.94 12.02
N GLU A 11 13.08 -11.06 11.58
CA GLU A 11 14.29 -11.13 10.77
C GLU A 11 14.12 -10.48 9.39
N ASP A 12 12.88 -10.38 8.91
CA ASP A 12 12.59 -9.77 7.60
C ASP A 12 12.43 -8.25 7.68
N LEU A 13 12.30 -7.70 8.88
CA LEU A 13 11.84 -6.33 9.09
C LEU A 13 12.71 -5.28 8.41
N GLN A 14 14.03 -5.38 8.55
CA GLN A 14 14.95 -4.41 7.95
C GLN A 14 14.89 -4.44 6.42
N THR A 15 14.90 -5.64 5.85
CA THR A 15 14.78 -5.81 4.40
C THR A 15 13.44 -5.27 3.90
N PHE A 16 12.36 -5.57 4.61
CA PHE A 16 11.02 -5.08 4.27
C PHE A 16 10.97 -3.56 4.22
N LYS A 17 11.46 -2.89 5.27
CA LYS A 17 11.47 -1.43 5.31
C LYS A 17 12.31 -0.82 4.19
N LYS A 18 13.48 -1.38 3.95
CA LYS A 18 14.38 -0.91 2.90
C LYS A 18 13.73 -1.08 1.52
N ASP A 19 13.13 -2.23 1.26
CA ASP A 19 12.53 -2.53 -0.03
C ASP A 19 11.31 -1.65 -0.31
N ILE A 20 10.47 -1.41 0.70
CA ILE A 20 9.30 -0.56 0.50
C ILE A 20 9.71 0.90 0.29
N GLN A 21 10.72 1.39 1.03
CA GLN A 21 11.25 2.74 0.80
C GLN A 21 11.83 2.88 -0.60
N GLU A 22 12.61 1.90 -1.04
CA GLU A 22 13.21 1.91 -2.37
C GLU A 22 12.13 1.90 -3.45
N ALA A 23 11.12 1.04 -3.31
CA ALA A 23 10.04 0.95 -4.28
C ALA A 23 9.32 2.29 -4.45
N PHE A 24 8.99 2.96 -3.36
CA PHE A 24 8.29 4.25 -3.40
C PHE A 24 9.19 5.34 -3.95
N GLN A 25 10.46 5.37 -3.52
CA GLN A 25 11.41 6.38 -3.97
C GLN A 25 11.68 6.28 -5.48
N LYS A 26 11.93 5.08 -5.97
CA LYS A 26 12.27 4.85 -7.38
C LYS A 26 11.10 5.09 -8.31
N VAL A 27 9.90 4.71 -7.91
CA VAL A 27 8.70 4.98 -8.71
C VAL A 27 8.49 6.49 -8.85
N PHE A 28 8.66 7.24 -7.76
CA PHE A 28 8.57 8.70 -7.80
C PHE A 28 9.65 9.29 -8.71
N GLU A 29 10.88 8.83 -8.57
CA GLU A 29 12.01 9.35 -9.38
C GLU A 29 11.87 9.00 -10.84
N ASP A 30 11.29 7.85 -11.18
CA ASP A 30 11.01 7.46 -12.56
C ASP A 30 9.98 8.41 -13.20
N MET A 31 9.06 8.94 -12.41
CA MET A 31 8.01 9.85 -12.90
C MET A 31 8.47 11.32 -12.93
N TYR A 32 9.24 11.75 -11.95
CA TYR A 32 9.54 13.16 -11.71
C TYR A 32 11.02 13.51 -11.73
N GLY A 33 11.90 12.52 -11.88
CA GLY A 33 13.35 12.71 -11.84
C GLY A 33 13.95 12.55 -10.45
N PRO A 34 15.28 12.55 -10.35
CA PRO A 34 15.99 12.36 -9.09
C PRO A 34 15.52 13.33 -8.01
N SER A 35 15.40 12.85 -6.78
CA SER A 35 14.94 13.65 -5.66
C SER A 35 15.81 13.40 -4.44
N GLU A 36 16.13 14.45 -3.71
CA GLU A 36 16.80 14.36 -2.41
C GLU A 36 15.80 14.20 -1.28
N VAL A 37 14.50 14.38 -1.57
CA VAL A 37 13.42 14.22 -0.58
C VAL A 37 13.14 12.72 -0.42
N ILE A 38 13.05 12.27 0.82
CA ILE A 38 12.65 10.90 1.12
C ILE A 38 11.13 10.82 0.98
N ILE A 39 10.66 10.08 -0.02
CA ILE A 39 9.24 9.99 -0.34
C ILE A 39 8.47 9.24 0.74
N LEU A 40 9.05 8.15 1.26
CA LEU A 40 8.44 7.38 2.35
C LEU A 40 9.42 7.27 3.51
N PRO A 41 9.31 8.16 4.52
CA PRO A 41 10.18 8.09 5.69
C PRO A 41 9.96 6.80 6.48
N GLU A 42 11.03 6.30 7.09
CA GLU A 42 10.96 5.10 7.94
C GLU A 42 9.94 5.27 9.07
N ALA A 43 9.82 6.48 9.63
CA ALA A 43 8.85 6.75 10.69
C ALA A 43 7.41 6.46 10.27
N ASP A 44 7.06 6.72 9.02
CA ASP A 44 5.71 6.45 8.51
C ASP A 44 5.45 4.95 8.41
N ILE A 45 6.47 4.19 8.01
CA ILE A 45 6.39 2.73 7.97
C ILE A 45 6.23 2.18 9.39
N ASP A 46 7.04 2.68 10.33
CA ASP A 46 6.97 2.25 11.73
C ASP A 46 5.62 2.56 12.35
N GLN A 47 5.06 3.73 12.06
CA GLN A 47 3.73 4.09 12.54
C GLN A 47 2.68 3.11 12.03
N SER A 48 2.74 2.74 10.77
CA SER A 48 1.83 1.77 10.18
C SER A 48 1.98 0.40 10.82
N LEU A 49 3.22 -0.07 10.97
CA LEU A 49 3.51 -1.37 11.59
C LEU A 49 3.00 -1.46 13.02
N ASN A 50 2.99 -0.34 13.74
CA ASN A 50 2.58 -0.27 15.14
C ASN A 50 1.11 0.10 15.33
N THR A 51 0.36 0.30 14.25
CA THR A 51 -1.07 0.59 14.33
C THR A 51 -1.83 -0.61 14.91
N LYS A 52 -2.79 -0.35 15.79
CA LYS A 52 -3.63 -1.42 16.34
C LYS A 52 -4.37 -2.12 15.21
N GLY A 53 -4.25 -3.43 15.16
CA GLY A 53 -4.85 -4.24 14.10
C GLY A 53 -3.99 -4.44 12.87
N ALA A 54 -2.78 -3.88 12.84
CA ALA A 54 -1.88 -4.02 11.70
C ALA A 54 -1.39 -5.45 11.55
N ILE A 55 -1.42 -5.92 10.30
CA ILE A 55 -0.85 -7.21 9.91
C ILE A 55 0.07 -6.93 8.73
N SER A 56 1.31 -7.40 8.83
CA SER A 56 2.33 -7.21 7.81
C SER A 56 2.60 -8.51 7.09
N TYR A 57 2.60 -8.44 5.77
CA TYR A 57 2.81 -9.59 4.90
C TYR A 57 4.01 -9.39 4.00
N LYS A 58 4.77 -10.44 3.80
CA LYS A 58 5.75 -10.51 2.71
C LYS A 58 5.18 -11.37 1.59
N ALA A 59 5.52 -11.00 0.37
CA ALA A 59 5.18 -11.79 -0.82
C ALA A 59 6.46 -12.41 -1.36
N THR A 60 6.45 -13.72 -1.56
CA THR A 60 7.62 -14.43 -2.08
C THR A 60 7.28 -15.21 -3.34
N MET A 61 8.27 -15.31 -4.21
CA MET A 61 8.25 -16.20 -5.38
C MET A 61 9.56 -16.97 -5.36
N ASN A 62 9.49 -18.29 -5.36
CA ASN A 62 10.68 -19.15 -5.26
C ASN A 62 11.56 -18.75 -4.07
N GLU A 63 10.92 -18.50 -2.93
CA GLU A 63 11.58 -18.12 -1.66
C GLU A 63 12.27 -16.73 -1.67
N ILE A 64 12.10 -15.97 -2.75
CA ILE A 64 12.64 -14.61 -2.86
C ILE A 64 11.52 -13.62 -2.57
N ILE A 65 11.78 -12.63 -1.72
CA ILE A 65 10.81 -11.57 -1.43
C ILE A 65 10.68 -10.69 -2.66
N VAL A 66 9.44 -10.58 -3.18
CA VAL A 66 9.14 -9.77 -4.36
C VAL A 66 8.21 -8.60 -4.04
N GLY A 67 7.74 -8.49 -2.82
CA GLY A 67 6.85 -7.40 -2.42
C GLY A 67 6.28 -7.65 -1.04
N GLY A 68 5.24 -6.91 -0.71
CA GLY A 68 4.55 -7.07 0.56
C GLY A 68 3.46 -6.05 0.75
N ALA A 69 2.85 -6.09 1.92
CA ALA A 69 1.76 -5.19 2.27
C ALA A 69 1.62 -5.06 3.78
N ILE A 70 1.05 -3.93 4.18
CA ILE A 70 0.58 -3.73 5.56
C ILE A 70 -0.90 -3.41 5.47
N VAL A 71 -1.72 -4.21 6.14
CA VAL A 71 -3.16 -3.99 6.26
C VAL A 71 -3.53 -3.77 7.72
N VAL A 72 -4.61 -3.07 7.96
CA VAL A 72 -5.15 -2.87 9.31
C VAL A 72 -6.54 -3.46 9.34
N ILE A 73 -6.73 -4.44 10.20
CA ILE A 73 -7.96 -5.21 10.30
C ILE A 73 -8.72 -4.78 11.55
N ASN A 74 -9.95 -4.32 11.36
CA ASN A 74 -10.86 -4.03 12.44
C ASN A 74 -11.89 -5.17 12.53
N ARG A 75 -11.72 -6.04 13.52
CA ARG A 75 -12.54 -7.25 13.63
C ARG A 75 -13.98 -6.96 14.02
N GLU A 76 -14.24 -5.82 14.65
CA GLU A 76 -15.58 -5.43 15.07
C GLU A 76 -16.42 -4.92 13.90
N THR A 77 -15.85 -4.06 13.06
CA THR A 77 -16.57 -3.42 11.96
C THR A 77 -16.36 -4.12 10.64
N GLN A 78 -15.25 -4.83 10.47
CA GLN A 78 -14.78 -5.37 9.20
C GLN A 78 -14.65 -4.31 8.11
N HIS A 79 -14.42 -3.06 8.53
CA HIS A 79 -13.93 -1.99 7.67
C HIS A 79 -12.42 -1.95 7.84
N ASN A 80 -11.71 -2.40 6.84
CA ASN A 80 -10.28 -2.65 6.91
C ASN A 80 -9.52 -1.72 5.97
N ASP A 81 -8.28 -1.42 6.33
CA ASP A 81 -7.45 -0.49 5.56
C ASP A 81 -6.25 -1.20 4.94
N LEU A 82 -5.96 -0.85 3.70
CA LEU A 82 -4.68 -1.16 3.08
C LEU A 82 -3.79 0.06 3.27
N HIS A 83 -2.78 -0.06 4.15
CA HIS A 83 -1.85 1.03 4.39
C HIS A 83 -0.77 1.10 3.31
N PHE A 84 -0.12 -0.03 3.01
CA PHE A 84 0.93 -0.09 2.00
C PHE A 84 0.84 -1.40 1.23
N LEU A 85 1.05 -1.31 -0.06
CA LEU A 85 1.27 -2.46 -0.93
C LEU A 85 2.42 -2.08 -1.85
N TYR A 86 3.43 -2.94 -1.96
CA TYR A 86 4.55 -2.65 -2.83
C TYR A 86 5.02 -3.89 -3.58
N VAL A 87 5.61 -3.67 -4.74
CA VAL A 87 6.36 -4.67 -5.49
C VAL A 87 7.81 -4.21 -5.47
N LYS A 88 8.72 -5.12 -5.19
CA LYS A 88 10.14 -4.79 -5.11
C LYS A 88 10.63 -4.19 -6.42
N TYR A 89 11.36 -3.07 -6.31
CA TYR A 89 11.90 -2.39 -7.49
C TYR A 89 12.83 -3.31 -8.27
N GLY A 90 12.71 -3.27 -9.58
CA GLY A 90 13.51 -4.11 -10.47
C GLY A 90 12.89 -5.45 -10.83
N ILE A 91 11.79 -5.82 -10.19
CA ILE A 91 11.09 -7.04 -10.55
C ILE A 91 10.35 -6.83 -11.86
N GLN A 92 10.65 -7.66 -12.87
CA GLN A 92 10.12 -7.50 -14.22
C GLN A 92 8.81 -8.24 -14.47
N THR A 93 8.44 -9.17 -13.59
CA THR A 93 7.21 -9.95 -13.76
C THR A 93 5.99 -9.05 -13.57
N LYS A 94 5.13 -8.99 -14.58
CA LYS A 94 3.90 -8.17 -14.53
C LYS A 94 2.85 -8.82 -13.66
N GLY A 95 2.02 -8.00 -13.04
CA GLY A 95 0.86 -8.47 -12.30
C GLY A 95 1.12 -8.90 -10.86
N ILE A 96 2.35 -8.73 -10.35
CA ILE A 96 2.66 -9.13 -8.97
C ILE A 96 1.81 -8.36 -7.97
N GLY A 97 1.64 -7.06 -8.15
CA GLY A 97 0.82 -6.25 -7.24
C GLY A 97 -0.61 -6.78 -7.16
N LYS A 98 -1.19 -7.13 -8.30
CA LYS A 98 -2.55 -7.69 -8.36
C LYS A 98 -2.62 -9.05 -7.68
N MET A 99 -1.60 -9.89 -7.88
CA MET A 99 -1.53 -11.19 -7.20
C MET A 99 -1.45 -11.03 -5.68
N ILE A 100 -0.67 -10.06 -5.21
CA ILE A 100 -0.58 -9.76 -3.77
C ILE A 100 -1.95 -9.34 -3.25
N TRP A 101 -2.60 -8.39 -3.93
CA TRP A 101 -3.90 -7.90 -3.50
C TRP A 101 -4.96 -9.00 -3.49
N ASP A 102 -5.03 -9.81 -4.53
CA ASP A 102 -6.00 -10.91 -4.59
C ASP A 102 -5.82 -11.89 -3.43
N GLU A 103 -4.58 -12.17 -3.07
CA GLU A 103 -4.29 -13.08 -1.96
C GLU A 103 -4.69 -12.45 -0.62
N ILE A 104 -4.48 -11.14 -0.45
CA ILE A 104 -4.90 -10.42 0.75
C ILE A 104 -6.43 -10.49 0.90
N GLU A 105 -7.17 -10.29 -0.18
CA GLU A 105 -8.64 -10.42 -0.14
C GLU A 105 -9.04 -11.83 0.27
N ARG A 106 -8.36 -12.83 -0.25
CA ARG A 106 -8.63 -14.23 0.09
C ARG A 106 -8.35 -14.54 1.56
N LEU A 107 -7.30 -13.92 2.13
CA LEU A 107 -6.93 -14.13 3.52
C LEU A 107 -7.87 -13.44 4.51
N HIS A 108 -8.63 -12.47 4.07
CA HIS A 108 -9.54 -11.68 4.90
C HIS A 108 -10.95 -11.69 4.33
N PRO A 109 -11.58 -12.87 4.24
CA PRO A 109 -12.88 -13.00 3.56
C PRO A 109 -14.04 -12.34 4.31
N GLU A 110 -13.88 -12.03 5.60
CA GLU A 110 -14.92 -11.37 6.40
C GLU A 110 -14.99 -9.86 6.14
N THR A 111 -14.05 -9.30 5.41
CA THR A 111 -14.00 -7.85 5.17
C THR A 111 -15.25 -7.37 4.43
N LEU A 112 -15.89 -6.34 4.99
CA LEU A 112 -17.03 -5.69 4.34
C LEU A 112 -16.59 -4.57 3.42
N VAL A 113 -15.63 -3.77 3.85
CA VAL A 113 -15.12 -2.65 3.07
C VAL A 113 -13.61 -2.55 3.25
N TRP A 114 -12.90 -2.43 2.13
CA TRP A 114 -11.48 -2.07 2.13
C TRP A 114 -11.34 -0.60 1.79
N GLU A 115 -10.45 0.09 2.49
CA GLU A 115 -10.07 1.47 2.18
C GLU A 115 -8.58 1.59 1.94
N THR A 116 -8.20 2.53 1.09
CA THR A 116 -6.80 2.92 0.90
C THR A 116 -6.76 4.38 0.45
N THR A 117 -5.59 4.99 0.59
CA THR A 117 -5.36 6.36 0.11
C THR A 117 -4.10 6.40 -0.73
N THR A 118 -4.05 7.34 -1.68
CA THR A 118 -2.83 7.57 -2.44
C THR A 118 -2.79 9.05 -2.84
N PRO A 119 -1.57 9.63 -2.96
CA PRO A 119 -1.45 10.99 -3.45
C PRO A 119 -2.08 11.15 -4.84
N TYR A 120 -2.71 12.30 -5.07
CA TYR A 120 -3.46 12.53 -6.30
C TYR A 120 -2.59 12.43 -7.55
N PHE A 121 -1.30 12.70 -7.43
CA PHE A 121 -0.37 12.67 -8.58
C PHE A 121 0.13 11.26 -8.92
N GLU A 122 -0.14 10.27 -8.07
CA GLU A 122 0.31 8.89 -8.28
C GLU A 122 -0.61 8.15 -9.25
N SER A 123 -0.54 8.53 -10.55
CA SER A 123 -1.44 7.99 -11.56
C SER A 123 -1.34 6.46 -11.72
N ARG A 124 -0.15 5.89 -11.52
CA ARG A 124 0.03 4.43 -11.57
C ARG A 124 -0.75 3.73 -10.47
N ASN A 125 -0.70 4.27 -9.25
CA ASN A 125 -1.44 3.73 -8.12
C ASN A 125 -2.95 3.88 -8.31
N ILE A 126 -3.38 5.04 -8.80
CA ILE A 126 -4.79 5.29 -9.09
C ILE A 126 -5.30 4.27 -10.11
N HIS A 127 -4.58 4.09 -11.21
CA HIS A 127 -4.93 3.09 -12.23
C HIS A 127 -4.97 1.69 -11.63
N PHE A 128 -3.98 1.34 -10.80
CA PHE A 128 -3.90 0.04 -10.16
C PHE A 128 -5.12 -0.20 -9.26
N TYR A 129 -5.41 0.72 -8.36
CA TYR A 129 -6.53 0.54 -7.43
C TYR A 129 -7.87 0.54 -8.13
N VAL A 130 -8.10 1.46 -9.06
CA VAL A 130 -9.40 1.58 -9.73
C VAL A 130 -9.61 0.49 -10.78
N ASN A 131 -8.63 0.32 -11.67
CA ASN A 131 -8.82 -0.55 -12.83
C ASN A 131 -8.44 -2.01 -12.57
N LYS A 132 -7.43 -2.26 -11.75
CA LYS A 132 -6.97 -3.64 -11.48
C LYS A 132 -7.62 -4.23 -10.24
N CYS A 133 -7.69 -3.46 -9.15
CA CYS A 133 -8.22 -3.95 -7.88
C CYS A 133 -9.70 -3.65 -7.67
N LYS A 134 -10.29 -2.82 -8.53
CA LYS A 134 -11.74 -2.51 -8.51
C LYS A 134 -12.18 -1.68 -7.31
N PHE A 135 -11.30 -0.83 -6.82
CA PHE A 135 -11.66 0.21 -5.87
C PHE A 135 -12.35 1.36 -6.58
N HIS A 136 -13.10 2.16 -5.83
CA HIS A 136 -13.72 3.39 -6.31
C HIS A 136 -13.16 4.58 -5.54
N ILE A 137 -12.94 5.70 -6.24
CA ILE A 137 -12.56 6.95 -5.59
C ILE A 137 -13.82 7.51 -4.92
N VAL A 138 -13.76 7.74 -3.61
CA VAL A 138 -14.92 8.20 -2.85
C VAL A 138 -14.72 9.60 -2.27
N GLU A 139 -13.48 10.08 -2.20
CA GLU A 139 -13.21 11.38 -1.60
C GLU A 139 -11.86 11.90 -2.04
N TYR A 140 -11.76 13.21 -2.19
CA TYR A 140 -10.50 13.92 -2.33
C TYR A 140 -10.19 14.63 -1.02
N LEU A 141 -9.08 14.23 -0.40
CA LEU A 141 -8.65 14.80 0.87
C LEU A 141 -7.57 15.84 0.59
N ARG A 142 -7.85 17.07 0.93
CA ARG A 142 -6.87 18.12 0.78
C ARG A 142 -5.93 18.08 1.97
N GLU A 143 -4.64 17.96 1.70
CA GLU A 143 -3.65 17.91 2.76
C GLU A 143 -3.43 19.30 3.34
N VAL A 144 -3.71 19.47 4.63
CA VAL A 144 -3.46 20.71 5.36
C VAL A 144 -2.58 20.42 6.57
N ASN A 145 -1.70 21.38 6.89
CA ASN A 145 -0.89 21.27 8.10
C ASN A 145 -1.71 21.68 9.34
N GLU A 146 -1.10 21.57 10.52
CA GLU A 146 -1.77 21.87 11.79
C GLU A 146 -2.31 23.30 11.86
N ALA A 147 -1.72 24.24 11.12
CA ALA A 147 -2.18 25.63 11.06
C ALA A 147 -3.31 25.84 10.06
N GLY A 148 -3.78 24.81 9.37
CA GLY A 148 -4.86 24.89 8.40
C GLY A 148 -4.43 25.27 6.99
N PHE A 149 -3.14 25.31 6.71
CA PHE A 149 -2.62 25.61 5.39
C PHE A 149 -2.42 24.34 4.58
N VAL A 150 -2.64 24.46 3.27
CA VAL A 150 -2.35 23.35 2.35
C VAL A 150 -0.86 23.07 2.35
N GLY A 151 -0.49 21.79 2.36
CA GLY A 151 0.92 21.36 2.29
C GLY A 151 1.61 21.84 1.02
N ASP A 152 2.92 21.65 0.97
CA ASP A 152 3.73 22.10 -0.14
C ASP A 152 3.18 21.59 -1.48
N GLY A 153 2.93 22.54 -2.39
CA GLY A 153 2.41 22.21 -3.72
C GLY A 153 0.89 22.09 -3.80
N GLY A 154 0.14 22.23 -2.71
CA GLY A 154 -1.31 22.15 -2.72
C GLY A 154 -1.84 20.75 -2.98
N GLU A 155 -1.04 19.77 -2.74
CA GLU A 155 -1.32 18.37 -3.04
C GLU A 155 -2.30 17.76 -2.05
N GLY A 156 -3.10 16.82 -2.54
CA GLY A 156 -4.05 16.09 -1.74
C GLY A 156 -3.95 14.60 -1.96
N MET A 157 -4.85 13.89 -1.30
CA MET A 157 -4.94 12.44 -1.39
C MET A 157 -6.31 12.06 -1.90
N PHE A 158 -6.37 11.00 -2.69
CA PHE A 158 -7.63 10.32 -2.98
C PHE A 158 -7.84 9.22 -1.97
N ARG A 159 -9.07 9.12 -1.48
CA ARG A 159 -9.51 8.00 -0.66
C ARG A 159 -10.33 7.06 -1.53
N PHE A 160 -10.02 5.78 -1.46
CA PHE A 160 -10.64 4.74 -2.27
C PHE A 160 -11.35 3.77 -1.36
N GLN A 161 -12.47 3.23 -1.84
CA GLN A 161 -13.18 2.15 -1.16
C GLN A 161 -13.48 1.01 -2.12
N LYS A 162 -13.46 -0.18 -1.57
CA LYS A 162 -13.95 -1.36 -2.26
C LYS A 162 -14.94 -2.07 -1.34
N VAL A 163 -16.21 -2.02 -1.72
CA VAL A 163 -17.26 -2.72 -0.97
C VAL A 163 -17.28 -4.16 -1.45
N MET A 164 -17.07 -5.07 -0.52
CA MET A 164 -17.05 -6.49 -0.84
C MET A 164 -18.49 -7.00 -0.89
N LYS A 165 -18.75 -7.93 -1.81
CA LYS A 165 -20.08 -8.51 -1.89
C LYS A 165 -20.32 -9.40 -0.69
N THR A 166 -21.39 -9.12 0.02
CA THR A 166 -21.89 -10.00 1.06
C THR A 166 -23.13 -10.70 0.51
N ASP A 167 -23.02 -11.97 0.32
CA ASP A 167 -24.19 -12.79 -0.03
C ASP A 167 -24.76 -13.42 1.23
#